data_48f2667d0fa554f2f79bf905c55b6641
#
_entry.id   48f2667d0fa554f2f79bf905c55b6641
#
_cell.length_a   1.000
_cell.length_b   1.000
_cell.length_c   1.000
_cell.angle_alpha   90.00
_cell.angle_beta   90.00
_cell.angle_gamma   90.00
#
_symmetry.space_group_name_H-M   'P 1'
#
loop_
_entity.id
_entity.type
_entity.pdbx_description
1 polymer ?
#
loop_
_entity_poly.entity_id
_entity_poly.type
_entity_poly.pdbx_seq_one_letter_code
_entity_poly.pdbx_strand_id
1 'polypeptide(L)'
;MSSFRSIAFLALTAGLATVSKAQVSGSGSTTRYWDCCKGSCAWEGKADVSAPITTCDADDNPLSDANAKSGCDGGSAYMCSDQSPWAVSSDLAYGFAAVSIPGGSESSWCCACYELTFTSTSIAGKKMIVQATNTGADLGEGQFDLAIPGGGVGIYNGCTDEWGAPSSGWGAQYGGISTNTCSNFPSALQPGCNFRFGDFFEGADSEYFPKNALS
;
A
#
# COMPACT_ATOMS: atom_id res chain seq x y z
N MET A 1 42.18 -51.96 40.54
CA MET A 1 41.36 -50.82 40.98
C MET A 1 41.37 -49.77 39.86
N SER A 2 40.33 -49.79 39.04
CA SER A 2 40.24 -48.89 37.88
C SER A 2 39.20 -47.82 38.19
N SER A 3 39.65 -46.55 38.20
CA SER A 3 38.84 -45.38 38.56
C SER A 3 38.18 -44.83 37.28
N PHE A 4 36.85 -44.95 37.15
CA PHE A 4 36.08 -44.30 36.11
C PHE A 4 35.81 -42.84 36.49
N ARG A 5 36.35 -41.91 35.68
CA ARG A 5 35.97 -40.49 35.76
C ARG A 5 34.77 -40.23 34.87
N SER A 6 33.65 -39.87 35.49
CA SER A 6 32.46 -39.39 34.81
C SER A 6 32.68 -37.97 34.32
N ILE A 7 32.54 -37.76 33.00
CA ILE A 7 32.55 -36.45 32.38
C ILE A 7 31.07 -36.06 32.22
N ALA A 8 30.63 -35.03 32.92
CA ALA A 8 29.30 -34.45 32.76
C ALA A 8 29.35 -33.46 31.59
N PHE A 9 28.57 -33.73 30.54
CA PHE A 9 28.32 -32.78 29.45
C PHE A 9 27.22 -31.80 29.88
N LEU A 10 27.58 -30.55 30.03
CA LEU A 10 26.62 -29.45 30.20
C LEU A 10 26.09 -29.06 28.81
N ALA A 11 24.87 -29.42 28.49
CA ALA A 11 24.21 -28.96 27.27
C ALA A 11 23.72 -27.51 27.47
N LEU A 12 24.38 -26.57 26.81
CA LEU A 12 23.98 -25.17 26.76
C LEU A 12 22.85 -25.05 25.73
N THR A 13 21.59 -25.00 26.17
CA THR A 13 20.44 -24.69 25.31
C THR A 13 20.40 -23.18 25.12
N ALA A 14 20.88 -22.72 23.95
CA ALA A 14 20.66 -21.36 23.50
C ALA A 14 19.16 -21.18 23.15
N GLY A 15 18.42 -20.55 24.05
CA GLY A 15 17.04 -20.15 23.79
C GLY A 15 17.03 -19.06 22.71
N LEU A 16 16.51 -19.35 21.55
CA LEU A 16 16.16 -18.35 20.52
C LEU A 16 15.00 -17.53 21.09
N ALA A 17 15.30 -16.33 21.57
CA ALA A 17 14.28 -15.34 21.87
C ALA A 17 13.66 -14.87 20.55
N THR A 18 12.47 -15.36 20.21
CA THR A 18 11.66 -14.79 19.14
C THR A 18 11.17 -13.42 19.62
N VAL A 19 11.69 -12.36 19.03
CA VAL A 19 11.14 -11.01 19.22
C VAL A 19 9.80 -10.98 18.48
N SER A 20 8.72 -11.23 19.22
CA SER A 20 7.36 -10.97 18.72
C SER A 20 7.18 -9.47 18.64
N LYS A 21 7.16 -8.91 17.41
CA LYS A 21 6.69 -7.54 17.23
C LYS A 21 5.21 -7.49 17.63
N ALA A 22 4.84 -6.53 18.47
CA ALA A 22 3.44 -6.33 18.85
C ALA A 22 2.61 -6.13 17.57
N GLN A 23 1.58 -6.96 17.39
CA GLN A 23 0.64 -6.80 16.30
C GLN A 23 -0.21 -5.56 16.59
N VAL A 24 -0.12 -4.57 15.71
CA VAL A 24 -0.97 -3.38 15.80
C VAL A 24 -2.36 -3.75 15.31
N SER A 25 -3.38 -3.46 16.13
CA SER A 25 -4.79 -3.63 15.76
C SER A 25 -5.57 -2.38 16.17
N GLY A 26 -6.62 -2.07 15.45
CA GLY A 26 -7.46 -0.90 15.72
C GLY A 26 -8.53 -0.73 14.65
N SER A 27 -9.34 0.32 14.79
CA SER A 27 -10.32 0.74 13.79
C SER A 27 -9.84 1.96 13.03
N GLY A 28 -10.27 2.09 11.78
CA GLY A 28 -9.87 3.19 10.92
C GLY A 28 -10.82 3.41 9.75
N SER A 29 -10.33 4.11 8.74
CA SER A 29 -11.07 4.39 7.51
C SER A 29 -10.22 4.08 6.29
N THR A 30 -10.89 3.77 5.17
CA THR A 30 -10.25 3.63 3.88
C THR A 30 -10.69 4.75 2.94
N THR A 31 -9.78 5.23 2.13
CA THR A 31 -9.99 6.10 0.98
C THR A 31 -9.25 5.51 -0.21
N ARG A 32 -9.15 6.23 -1.32
CA ARG A 32 -8.41 5.78 -2.51
C ARG A 32 -7.70 6.92 -3.19
N TYR A 33 -6.53 6.63 -3.77
CA TYR A 33 -5.74 7.57 -4.55
C TYR A 33 -4.99 6.87 -5.68
N TRP A 34 -4.49 7.65 -6.61
CA TRP A 34 -3.48 7.26 -7.60
C TRP A 34 -2.85 8.53 -8.17
N ASP A 35 -1.76 8.97 -7.56
CA ASP A 35 -1.06 10.20 -7.91
C ASP A 35 0.15 9.99 -8.81
N CYS A 36 0.54 8.73 -9.03
CA CYS A 36 1.73 8.31 -9.78
C CYS A 36 3.06 8.78 -9.17
N CYS A 37 3.05 9.41 -8.01
CA CYS A 37 4.28 9.86 -7.37
C CYS A 37 5.03 8.69 -6.74
N LYS A 38 6.35 8.81 -6.64
CA LYS A 38 7.15 7.92 -5.82
C LYS A 38 6.66 7.96 -4.38
N GLY A 39 6.23 6.81 -3.84
CA GLY A 39 5.78 6.69 -2.45
C GLY A 39 6.90 6.98 -1.45
N SER A 40 6.54 7.46 -0.27
CA SER A 40 7.51 7.82 0.78
C SER A 40 8.32 6.62 1.28
N CYS A 41 7.75 5.41 1.23
CA CYS A 41 8.44 4.18 1.62
C CYS A 41 9.42 3.63 0.57
N ALA A 42 9.53 4.31 -0.57
CA ALA A 42 10.45 3.94 -1.65
C ALA A 42 11.86 4.57 -1.50
N TRP A 43 12.12 5.29 -0.42
CA TRP A 43 13.42 5.86 -0.12
C TRP A 43 14.20 4.97 0.86
N GLU A 44 15.52 4.88 0.68
CA GLU A 44 16.39 4.20 1.62
C GLU A 44 16.31 4.83 3.03
N GLY A 45 16.43 4.00 4.06
CA GLY A 45 16.49 4.44 5.45
C GLY A 45 15.15 4.84 6.08
N LYS A 46 14.01 4.68 5.37
CA LYS A 46 12.69 4.96 5.95
C LYS A 46 12.28 3.93 7.01
N ALA A 47 12.62 2.66 6.82
CA ALA A 47 12.39 1.59 7.76
C ALA A 47 13.55 0.58 7.74
N ASP A 48 13.64 -0.27 8.76
CA ASP A 48 14.59 -1.39 8.82
C ASP A 48 14.04 -2.57 8.02
N VAL A 49 14.27 -2.53 6.72
CA VAL A 49 13.78 -3.51 5.74
C VAL A 49 14.92 -3.95 4.80
N SER A 50 14.76 -5.11 4.16
CA SER A 50 15.77 -5.64 3.24
C SER A 50 15.94 -4.80 1.97
N ALA A 51 14.87 -4.13 1.54
CA ALA A 51 14.85 -3.17 0.44
C ALA A 51 13.65 -2.23 0.60
N PRO A 52 13.74 -0.96 0.15
CA PRO A 52 12.58 -0.08 0.04
C PRO A 52 11.62 -0.55 -1.06
N ILE A 53 10.46 0.08 -1.14
CA ILE A 53 9.49 -0.17 -2.21
C ILE A 53 10.13 0.20 -3.56
N THR A 54 9.94 -0.66 -4.55
CA THR A 54 10.42 -0.41 -5.91
C THR A 54 9.68 0.77 -6.53
N THR A 55 10.42 1.58 -7.30
CA THR A 55 9.87 2.65 -8.14
C THR A 55 10.18 2.35 -9.60
N CYS A 56 9.43 2.96 -10.50
CA CYS A 56 9.59 2.83 -11.95
C CYS A 56 9.92 4.17 -12.60
N ASP A 57 10.52 4.11 -13.79
CA ASP A 57 10.65 5.28 -14.67
C ASP A 57 9.31 5.61 -15.38
N ALA A 58 9.29 6.63 -16.24
CA ALA A 58 8.09 7.04 -16.96
C ALA A 58 7.62 5.99 -18.01
N ASP A 59 8.42 4.98 -18.32
CA ASP A 59 8.06 3.85 -19.19
C ASP A 59 7.66 2.60 -18.39
N ASP A 60 7.41 2.78 -17.07
CA ASP A 60 7.04 1.72 -16.12
C ASP A 60 8.12 0.63 -15.93
N ASN A 61 9.40 0.95 -16.19
CA ASN A 61 10.51 0.03 -15.93
C ASN A 61 11.04 0.22 -14.50
N PRO A 62 11.28 -0.86 -13.74
CA PRO A 62 11.82 -0.77 -12.40
C PRO A 62 13.17 -0.05 -12.34
N LEU A 63 13.30 0.91 -11.43
CA LEU A 63 14.54 1.62 -11.17
C LEU A 63 15.38 0.88 -10.12
N SER A 64 16.69 0.80 -10.36
CA SER A 64 17.65 0.22 -9.41
C SER A 64 18.12 1.22 -8.35
N ASP A 65 18.00 2.53 -8.61
CA ASP A 65 18.37 3.59 -7.68
C ASP A 65 17.16 3.97 -6.79
N ALA A 66 17.13 3.44 -5.58
CA ALA A 66 16.11 3.76 -4.61
C ALA A 66 16.12 5.26 -4.16
N ASN A 67 17.19 6.00 -4.46
CA ASN A 67 17.29 7.42 -4.13
C ASN A 67 16.98 8.32 -5.35
N ALA A 68 16.58 7.75 -6.50
CA ALA A 68 16.10 8.54 -7.63
C ALA A 68 14.96 9.48 -7.18
N LYS A 69 15.04 10.75 -7.59
CA LYS A 69 14.08 11.79 -7.19
C LYS A 69 12.70 11.51 -7.77
N SER A 70 11.64 11.79 -6.99
CA SER A 70 10.25 11.64 -7.43
C SER A 70 9.96 12.49 -8.68
N GLY A 71 9.20 11.91 -9.63
CA GLY A 71 8.65 12.65 -10.78
C GLY A 71 7.82 13.86 -10.35
N CYS A 72 7.07 13.73 -9.26
CA CYS A 72 6.30 14.85 -8.68
C CYS A 72 7.15 16.01 -8.16
N ASP A 73 8.45 15.77 -7.97
CA ASP A 73 9.44 16.80 -7.61
C ASP A 73 10.39 17.14 -8.79
N GLY A 74 10.03 16.75 -10.00
CA GLY A 74 10.84 16.95 -11.21
C GLY A 74 12.01 15.97 -11.34
N GLY A 75 11.90 14.77 -10.75
CA GLY A 75 12.81 13.64 -10.95
C GLY A 75 12.26 12.64 -11.94
N SER A 76 12.76 11.40 -11.87
CA SER A 76 12.45 10.32 -12.82
C SER A 76 11.80 9.09 -12.18
N ALA A 77 11.49 9.12 -10.88
CA ALA A 77 10.93 7.98 -10.18
C ALA A 77 9.43 8.15 -9.92
N TYR A 78 8.65 7.16 -10.33
CA TYR A 78 7.19 7.11 -10.23
C TYR A 78 6.75 5.85 -9.46
N MET A 79 5.46 5.77 -9.15
CA MET A 79 4.81 4.56 -8.66
C MET A 79 4.71 3.55 -9.81
N CYS A 80 5.17 2.31 -9.61
CA CYS A 80 5.00 1.28 -10.63
C CYS A 80 3.53 0.87 -10.79
N SER A 81 3.12 0.52 -12.01
CA SER A 81 1.74 0.11 -12.30
C SER A 81 1.32 -1.17 -11.56
N ASP A 82 2.26 -2.04 -11.20
CA ASP A 82 2.03 -3.26 -10.44
C ASP A 82 1.71 -3.02 -8.95
N GLN A 83 1.85 -1.79 -8.46
CA GLN A 83 1.32 -1.37 -7.16
C GLN A 83 -0.21 -1.17 -7.17
N SER A 84 -0.87 -1.81 -8.10
CA SER A 84 -2.32 -1.89 -8.24
C SER A 84 -2.91 -3.04 -7.43
N PRO A 85 -4.16 -2.94 -6.97
CA PRO A 85 -4.81 -4.00 -6.22
C PRO A 85 -5.32 -5.13 -7.13
N TRP A 86 -5.49 -6.32 -6.54
CA TRP A 86 -6.12 -7.46 -7.22
C TRP A 86 -6.94 -8.32 -6.25
N ALA A 87 -8.04 -8.90 -6.76
CA ALA A 87 -8.85 -9.85 -6.00
C ALA A 87 -8.26 -11.26 -6.12
N VAL A 88 -8.25 -12.00 -5.01
CA VAL A 88 -7.88 -13.42 -4.96
C VAL A 88 -9.15 -14.28 -4.95
N SER A 89 -10.20 -13.78 -4.31
CA SER A 89 -11.53 -14.38 -4.27
C SER A 89 -12.59 -13.27 -4.15
N SER A 90 -13.86 -13.65 -4.04
CA SER A 90 -14.96 -12.72 -3.74
C SER A 90 -14.76 -11.95 -2.42
N ASP A 91 -14.02 -12.53 -1.47
CA ASP A 91 -13.95 -12.05 -0.09
C ASP A 91 -12.53 -11.64 0.35
N LEU A 92 -11.53 -11.86 -0.51
CA LEU A 92 -10.13 -11.54 -0.25
C LEU A 92 -9.48 -10.83 -1.42
N ALA A 93 -8.83 -9.70 -1.15
CA ALA A 93 -8.00 -8.96 -2.09
C ALA A 93 -6.63 -8.64 -1.48
N TYR A 94 -5.71 -8.27 -2.35
CA TYR A 94 -4.41 -7.72 -1.99
C TYR A 94 -4.24 -6.34 -2.63
N GLY A 95 -3.35 -5.52 -2.08
CA GLY A 95 -3.03 -4.22 -2.66
C GLY A 95 -2.02 -3.44 -1.84
N PHE A 96 -2.03 -2.14 -2.05
CA PHE A 96 -1.07 -1.21 -1.46
C PHE A 96 -1.81 0.01 -0.93
N ALA A 97 -1.21 0.70 0.02
CA ALA A 97 -1.84 1.87 0.61
C ALA A 97 -0.82 2.91 1.09
N ALA A 98 -1.20 4.17 1.04
CA ALA A 98 -0.65 5.19 1.92
C ALA A 98 -1.34 5.08 3.28
N VAL A 99 -0.56 5.19 4.37
CA VAL A 99 -1.11 4.94 5.72
C VAL A 99 -0.74 6.04 6.70
N SER A 100 -1.61 6.23 7.69
CA SER A 100 -1.35 7.01 8.90
C SER A 100 -1.84 6.21 10.10
N ILE A 101 -0.94 5.58 10.85
CA ILE A 101 -1.28 4.67 11.93
C ILE A 101 -1.01 5.35 13.28
N PRO A 102 -2.01 5.41 14.19
CA PRO A 102 -1.84 6.05 15.49
C PRO A 102 -0.63 5.53 16.26
N GLY A 103 0.22 6.43 16.77
CA GLY A 103 1.41 6.08 17.53
C GLY A 103 2.56 5.50 16.72
N GLY A 104 2.43 5.40 15.39
CA GLY A 104 3.45 4.93 14.48
C GLY A 104 4.17 6.06 13.73
N SER A 105 5.09 5.67 12.86
CA SER A 105 5.84 6.53 11.93
C SER A 105 6.28 5.71 10.73
N GLU A 106 6.84 6.34 9.69
CA GLU A 106 7.35 5.64 8.50
C GLU A 106 8.28 4.48 8.87
N SER A 107 9.13 4.65 9.88
CA SER A 107 10.03 3.59 10.35
C SER A 107 9.32 2.35 10.90
N SER A 108 8.06 2.46 11.31
CA SER A 108 7.28 1.36 11.84
C SER A 108 6.30 0.74 10.84
N TRP A 109 5.81 1.51 9.87
CA TRP A 109 4.81 1.00 8.92
C TRP A 109 5.32 0.79 7.50
N CYS A 110 6.38 1.48 7.02
CA CYS A 110 6.87 1.27 5.67
C CYS A 110 7.19 -0.19 5.38
N CYS A 111 6.65 -0.70 4.28
CA CYS A 111 6.73 -2.10 3.84
C CYS A 111 6.01 -3.12 4.73
N ALA A 112 5.39 -2.71 5.84
CA ALA A 112 4.57 -3.60 6.65
C ALA A 112 3.25 -3.92 5.95
N CYS A 113 2.70 -5.12 6.21
CA CYS A 113 1.42 -5.56 5.68
C CYS A 113 0.35 -5.51 6.78
N TYR A 114 -0.86 -5.08 6.39
CA TYR A 114 -2.02 -4.96 7.26
C TYR A 114 -3.20 -5.70 6.66
N GLU A 115 -3.88 -6.51 7.47
CA GLU A 115 -5.18 -7.08 7.10
C GLU A 115 -6.27 -6.09 7.47
N LEU A 116 -7.01 -5.63 6.48
CA LEU A 116 -8.18 -4.77 6.63
C LEU A 116 -9.43 -5.63 6.54
N THR A 117 -10.31 -5.56 7.54
CA THR A 117 -11.65 -6.14 7.47
C THR A 117 -12.66 -5.01 7.31
N PHE A 118 -13.36 -4.97 6.17
CA PHE A 118 -14.37 -3.96 5.92
C PHE A 118 -15.59 -4.21 6.80
N THR A 119 -16.13 -3.15 7.43
CA THR A 119 -17.25 -3.26 8.37
C THR A 119 -18.52 -2.57 7.89
N SER A 120 -18.48 -1.95 6.70
CA SER A 120 -19.61 -1.19 6.14
C SER A 120 -19.72 -1.38 4.63
N THR A 121 -20.82 -0.88 4.07
CA THR A 121 -21.18 -1.00 2.65
C THR A 121 -21.42 -2.46 2.20
N SER A 122 -21.55 -2.70 0.90
CA SER A 122 -21.74 -4.04 0.32
C SER A 122 -20.53 -4.97 0.52
N ILE A 123 -19.37 -4.44 0.91
CA ILE A 123 -18.14 -5.22 1.14
C ILE A 123 -17.93 -5.57 2.63
N ALA A 124 -18.90 -5.29 3.49
CA ALA A 124 -18.79 -5.65 4.91
C ALA A 124 -18.49 -7.15 5.08
N GLY A 125 -17.47 -7.47 5.89
CA GLY A 125 -16.96 -8.83 6.09
C GLY A 125 -15.85 -9.26 5.12
N LYS A 126 -15.68 -8.58 3.99
CA LYS A 126 -14.56 -8.86 3.06
C LYS A 126 -13.25 -8.37 3.65
N LYS A 127 -12.14 -8.96 3.21
CA LYS A 127 -10.80 -8.66 3.68
C LYS A 127 -9.90 -8.17 2.55
N MET A 128 -9.00 -7.25 2.88
CA MET A 128 -7.94 -6.82 1.99
C MET A 128 -6.63 -6.78 2.76
N ILE A 129 -5.59 -7.41 2.22
CA ILE A 129 -4.24 -7.30 2.77
C ILE A 129 -3.50 -6.26 1.95
N VAL A 130 -3.04 -5.20 2.61
CA VAL A 130 -2.33 -4.10 1.96
C VAL A 130 -0.92 -3.96 2.50
N GLN A 131 0.05 -3.71 1.61
CA GLN A 131 1.37 -3.27 2.01
C GLN A 131 1.38 -1.74 2.10
N ALA A 132 1.94 -1.20 3.19
CA ALA A 132 2.14 0.23 3.33
C ALA A 132 3.33 0.68 2.45
N THR A 133 3.04 1.46 1.42
CA THR A 133 4.03 1.95 0.44
C THR A 133 4.24 3.46 0.51
N ASN A 134 3.36 4.16 1.20
CA ASN A 134 3.37 5.61 1.26
C ASN A 134 2.79 6.12 2.59
N THR A 135 2.95 7.40 2.83
CA THR A 135 2.21 8.19 3.81
C THR A 135 1.75 9.48 3.17
N GLY A 136 0.65 10.06 3.64
CA GLY A 136 0.16 11.34 3.13
C GLY A 136 0.07 12.37 4.27
N ALA A 137 0.45 13.61 3.97
CA ALA A 137 0.39 14.71 4.93
C ALA A 137 -1.07 15.10 5.28
N ASP A 138 -2.02 14.69 4.45
CA ASP A 138 -3.46 14.95 4.57
C ASP A 138 -4.25 13.76 5.11
N LEU A 139 -3.59 12.65 5.44
CA LEU A 139 -4.24 11.48 6.04
C LEU A 139 -4.59 11.73 7.51
N GLY A 140 -5.83 11.37 7.87
CA GLY A 140 -6.25 11.29 9.28
C GLY A 140 -5.65 10.08 9.99
N GLU A 141 -5.66 10.09 11.32
CA GLU A 141 -5.22 8.94 12.12
C GLU A 141 -6.08 7.70 11.82
N GLY A 142 -5.44 6.54 11.66
CA GLY A 142 -6.09 5.29 11.33
C GLY A 142 -6.60 5.21 9.88
N GLN A 143 -6.10 6.06 8.99
CA GLN A 143 -6.51 6.06 7.58
C GLN A 143 -5.57 5.21 6.72
N PHE A 144 -6.19 4.42 5.84
CA PHE A 144 -5.55 3.67 4.76
C PHE A 144 -6.09 4.20 3.43
N ASP A 145 -5.26 4.91 2.70
CA ASP A 145 -5.58 5.42 1.37
C ASP A 145 -5.12 4.39 0.33
N LEU A 146 -6.07 3.63 -0.21
CA LEU A 146 -5.79 2.50 -1.08
C LEU A 146 -5.26 2.99 -2.44
N ALA A 147 -4.13 2.45 -2.86
CA ALA A 147 -3.55 2.74 -4.17
C ALA A 147 -4.37 2.02 -5.25
N ILE A 148 -5.27 2.75 -5.89
CA ILE A 148 -6.18 2.24 -6.92
C ILE A 148 -6.14 3.17 -8.13
N PRO A 149 -5.67 2.72 -9.32
CA PRO A 149 -5.69 3.53 -10.54
C PRO A 149 -7.05 4.18 -10.78
N GLY A 150 -7.04 5.50 -10.96
CA GLY A 150 -8.27 6.28 -11.06
C GLY A 150 -8.88 6.70 -9.72
N GLY A 151 -8.18 6.52 -8.61
CA GLY A 151 -8.62 6.92 -7.25
C GLY A 151 -8.55 8.42 -6.98
N GLY A 152 -7.97 9.20 -7.88
CA GLY A 152 -7.71 10.64 -7.77
C GLY A 152 -6.28 10.94 -7.42
N VAL A 153 -5.76 12.07 -7.92
CA VAL A 153 -4.35 12.46 -7.75
C VAL A 153 -4.08 13.17 -6.43
N GLY A 154 -5.12 13.62 -5.73
CA GLY A 154 -4.94 14.31 -4.44
C GLY A 154 -4.13 15.61 -4.57
N ILE A 155 -3.13 15.78 -3.69
CA ILE A 155 -2.30 16.99 -3.62
C ILE A 155 -1.30 17.07 -4.79
N TYR A 156 -0.76 15.91 -5.22
CA TYR A 156 0.29 15.81 -6.21
C TYR A 156 -0.19 15.06 -7.45
N ASN A 157 0.37 15.38 -8.61
CA ASN A 157 0.01 14.71 -9.86
C ASN A 157 1.26 14.40 -10.69
N GLY A 158 1.80 13.21 -10.54
CA GLY A 158 2.84 12.64 -11.42
C GLY A 158 2.24 11.97 -12.67
N CYS A 159 0.94 11.66 -12.66
CA CYS A 159 0.30 10.91 -13.74
C CYS A 159 0.27 11.66 -15.07
N THR A 160 0.31 12.99 -15.05
CA THR A 160 0.40 13.80 -16.28
C THR A 160 1.74 13.58 -16.97
N ASP A 161 2.83 13.58 -16.21
CA ASP A 161 4.19 13.42 -16.75
C ASP A 161 4.50 11.96 -17.11
N GLU A 162 4.03 11.00 -16.30
CA GLU A 162 4.27 9.58 -16.52
C GLU A 162 3.37 9.01 -17.63
N TRP A 163 2.08 9.29 -17.58
CA TRP A 163 1.06 8.61 -18.41
C TRP A 163 0.33 9.53 -19.38
N GLY A 164 0.64 10.83 -19.41
CA GLY A 164 -0.11 11.79 -20.21
C GLY A 164 -1.55 12.02 -19.70
N ALA A 165 -1.80 11.79 -18.41
CA ALA A 165 -3.11 12.04 -17.82
C ALA A 165 -3.50 13.52 -17.89
N PRO A 166 -4.82 13.85 -17.86
CA PRO A 166 -5.25 15.23 -17.68
C PRO A 166 -4.63 15.90 -16.46
N SER A 167 -4.52 17.22 -16.45
CA SER A 167 -3.89 17.98 -15.36
C SER A 167 -4.57 17.80 -13.99
N SER A 168 -5.82 17.38 -13.94
CA SER A 168 -6.55 17.01 -12.72
C SER A 168 -6.53 15.50 -12.43
N GLY A 169 -5.76 14.72 -13.19
CA GLY A 169 -5.83 13.27 -13.21
C GLY A 169 -7.05 12.75 -13.97
N TRP A 170 -7.33 11.47 -13.84
CA TRP A 170 -8.55 10.86 -14.39
C TRP A 170 -9.70 11.06 -13.39
N GLY A 171 -10.64 11.93 -13.71
CA GLY A 171 -11.79 12.23 -12.87
C GLY A 171 -11.55 13.38 -11.88
N ALA A 172 -12.20 13.32 -10.72
CA ALA A 172 -12.06 14.36 -9.69
C ALA A 172 -10.68 14.25 -9.02
N GLN A 173 -10.08 15.38 -8.66
CA GLN A 173 -8.79 15.45 -7.96
C GLN A 173 -8.76 14.57 -6.70
N TYR A 174 -9.84 14.61 -5.91
CA TYR A 174 -10.06 13.73 -4.77
C TYR A 174 -11.17 12.74 -5.11
N GLY A 175 -10.91 11.45 -4.93
CA GLY A 175 -11.84 10.37 -5.21
C GLY A 175 -11.84 9.83 -6.65
N GLY A 176 -11.31 10.58 -7.63
CA GLY A 176 -11.07 10.10 -8.99
C GLY A 176 -12.33 9.92 -9.84
N ILE A 177 -12.32 8.89 -10.68
CA ILE A 177 -13.45 8.58 -11.57
C ILE A 177 -14.64 8.07 -10.76
N SER A 178 -15.87 8.48 -11.15
CA SER A 178 -17.11 8.05 -10.50
C SER A 178 -17.81 6.89 -11.22
N THR A 179 -17.44 6.64 -12.47
CA THR A 179 -17.99 5.57 -13.31
C THR A 179 -16.87 4.79 -13.98
N ASN A 180 -17.14 3.55 -14.38
CA ASN A 180 -16.14 2.73 -15.05
C ASN A 180 -15.79 3.31 -16.44
N THR A 181 -14.67 4.04 -16.48
CA THR A 181 -14.03 4.55 -17.70
C THR A 181 -12.62 4.00 -17.85
N CYS A 182 -12.33 2.85 -17.24
CA CYS A 182 -11.00 2.25 -17.18
C CYS A 182 -10.41 1.92 -18.55
N SER A 183 -11.25 1.73 -19.58
CA SER A 183 -10.79 1.56 -20.96
C SER A 183 -10.05 2.78 -21.52
N ASN A 184 -10.20 3.95 -20.91
CA ASN A 184 -9.50 5.18 -21.30
C ASN A 184 -8.13 5.34 -20.64
N PHE A 185 -7.76 4.42 -19.74
CA PHE A 185 -6.48 4.44 -19.05
C PHE A 185 -5.40 3.73 -19.88
N PRO A 186 -4.12 4.04 -19.66
CA PRO A 186 -3.02 3.22 -20.14
C PRO A 186 -3.25 1.75 -19.81
N SER A 187 -2.88 0.84 -20.70
CA SER A 187 -3.17 -0.59 -20.56
C SER A 187 -2.63 -1.18 -19.28
N ALA A 188 -1.48 -0.71 -18.81
CA ALA A 188 -0.85 -1.15 -17.55
C ALA A 188 -1.71 -0.81 -16.32
N LEU A 189 -2.48 0.27 -16.33
CA LEU A 189 -3.32 0.72 -15.22
C LEU A 189 -4.75 0.16 -15.26
N GLN A 190 -5.20 -0.38 -16.42
CA GLN A 190 -6.57 -0.86 -16.57
C GLN A 190 -6.96 -1.98 -15.59
N PRO A 191 -6.11 -2.98 -15.30
CA PRO A 191 -6.46 -4.02 -14.32
C PRO A 191 -6.76 -3.45 -12.93
N GLY A 192 -5.90 -2.56 -12.41
CA GLY A 192 -6.10 -1.92 -11.12
C GLY A 192 -7.31 -1.00 -11.07
N CYS A 193 -7.58 -0.27 -12.17
CA CYS A 193 -8.79 0.53 -12.31
C CYS A 193 -10.04 -0.35 -12.31
N ASN A 194 -10.05 -1.43 -13.10
CA ASN A 194 -11.18 -2.35 -13.17
C ASN A 194 -11.44 -3.08 -11.85
N PHE A 195 -10.42 -3.30 -11.02
CA PHE A 195 -10.60 -3.88 -9.68
C PHE A 195 -11.64 -3.12 -8.86
N ARG A 196 -11.67 -1.78 -8.95
CA ARG A 196 -12.63 -0.94 -8.23
C ARG A 196 -14.08 -1.21 -8.64
N PHE A 197 -14.31 -1.56 -9.91
CA PHE A 197 -15.64 -1.79 -10.48
C PHE A 197 -15.96 -3.28 -10.64
N GLY A 198 -15.09 -4.15 -10.16
CA GLY A 198 -15.25 -5.59 -10.20
C GLY A 198 -15.95 -6.14 -8.96
N ASP A 199 -16.17 -7.46 -8.95
CA ASP A 199 -16.96 -8.20 -7.97
C ASP A 199 -16.55 -7.97 -6.51
N PHE A 200 -15.26 -7.65 -6.26
CA PHE A 200 -14.80 -7.39 -4.91
C PHE A 200 -15.42 -6.11 -4.32
N PHE A 201 -15.50 -5.03 -5.10
CA PHE A 201 -16.07 -3.75 -4.68
C PHE A 201 -17.48 -3.50 -5.22
N GLU A 202 -18.11 -4.46 -5.90
CA GLU A 202 -19.43 -4.28 -6.50
C GLU A 202 -20.45 -3.76 -5.47
N GLY A 203 -21.09 -2.64 -5.80
CA GLY A 203 -22.05 -1.97 -4.92
C GLY A 203 -21.44 -1.16 -3.77
N ALA A 204 -20.12 -1.13 -3.59
CA ALA A 204 -19.44 -0.27 -2.61
C ALA A 204 -19.13 1.13 -3.17
N ASP A 205 -19.60 1.46 -4.36
CA ASP A 205 -19.25 2.67 -5.11
C ASP A 205 -20.02 3.92 -4.65
N SER A 206 -20.13 4.14 -3.37
CA SER A 206 -20.55 5.43 -2.85
C SER A 206 -19.31 6.27 -2.53
N GLU A 207 -19.37 7.54 -2.78
CA GLU A 207 -18.33 8.57 -2.76
C GLU A 207 -17.46 8.65 -1.49
N TYR A 208 -17.69 7.79 -0.52
CA TYR A 208 -17.00 7.80 0.77
C TYR A 208 -17.02 6.40 1.38
N PHE A 209 -15.86 5.78 1.54
CA PHE A 209 -15.75 4.72 2.55
C PHE A 209 -15.96 5.39 3.91
N PRO A 210 -17.04 5.10 4.64
CA PRO A 210 -17.33 5.81 5.87
C PRO A 210 -16.23 5.56 6.89
N LYS A 211 -15.96 6.59 7.70
CA LYS A 211 -14.97 6.61 8.78
C LYS A 211 -15.27 5.57 9.87
N ASN A 212 -15.39 4.30 9.61
CA ASN A 212 -15.54 3.25 10.64
C ASN A 212 -15.36 1.87 10.01
N ALA A 213 -14.45 1.72 9.05
CA ALA A 213 -14.43 0.54 8.19
C ALA A 213 -13.37 -0.52 8.56
N LEU A 214 -12.67 -0.40 9.68
CA LEU A 214 -11.62 -1.34 10.06
C LEU A 214 -11.80 -1.82 11.49
N SER A 215 -11.73 -3.10 11.71
CA SER A 215 -11.64 -3.75 13.04
C SER A 215 -10.46 -4.70 13.09
#